data_9f2eede549e50cbcb3c410fcda9a6713
#
_entry.id   9f2eede549e50cbcb3c410fcda9a6713
#
_cell.length_a   1.000
_cell.length_b   1.000
_cell.length_c   1.000
_cell.angle_alpha   90.00
_cell.angle_beta   90.00
_cell.angle_gamma   90.00
#
_symmetry.space_group_name_H-M   'P 1'
#
loop_
_entity.id
_entity.type
_entity.pdbx_description
1 polymer ?
#
loop_
_entity_poly.entity_id
_entity_poly.type
_entity_poly.pdbx_seq_one_letter_code
_entity_poly.pdbx_strand_id
1 'polypeptide(L)'
;MLIRTPAELGAILRDRRKKLKLDQSTFAKRIGVSRQWVIEVEHGHARAELGLILRALDALDIRLDASTEQAPARGATRPAVDINAIVAKARKKKA
;
A
#
# COMPACT_ATOMS: atom_id res chain seq x y z
N MET A 1 -6.84 -9.75 -4.56
CA MET A 1 -7.83 -8.78 -4.94
C MET A 1 -7.21 -7.65 -5.72
N LEU A 2 -7.85 -7.22 -6.76
CA LEU A 2 -7.31 -6.15 -7.57
C LEU A 2 -7.82 -4.80 -7.12
N ILE A 3 -6.91 -3.84 -7.01
CA ILE A 3 -7.29 -2.49 -6.64
C ILE A 3 -7.00 -1.60 -7.82
N ARG A 4 -8.02 -0.99 -8.38
CA ARG A 4 -7.86 -0.14 -9.54
C ARG A 4 -8.23 1.31 -9.30
N THR A 5 -8.91 1.60 -8.23
CA THR A 5 -9.34 2.96 -7.97
C THR A 5 -9.11 3.33 -6.52
N PRO A 6 -9.04 4.62 -6.23
CA PRO A 6 -8.89 5.04 -4.84
C PRO A 6 -10.05 4.57 -3.98
N ALA A 7 -11.24 4.49 -4.56
CA ALA A 7 -12.40 4.03 -3.80
C ALA A 7 -12.24 2.57 -3.40
N GLU A 8 -11.69 1.75 -4.27
CA GLU A 8 -11.48 0.35 -3.94
C GLU A 8 -10.45 0.21 -2.84
N LEU A 9 -9.38 0.99 -2.90
CA LEU A 9 -8.39 0.94 -1.86
C LEU A 9 -8.99 1.41 -0.54
N GLY A 10 -9.78 2.48 -0.58
CA GLY A 10 -10.43 2.98 0.63
C GLY A 10 -11.35 1.96 1.26
N ALA A 11 -12.07 1.22 0.42
CA ALA A 11 -12.98 0.20 0.92
C ALA A 11 -12.22 -0.92 1.63
N ILE A 12 -11.07 -1.29 1.10
CA ILE A 12 -10.25 -2.33 1.71
C ILE A 12 -9.71 -1.85 3.05
N LEU A 13 -9.26 -0.60 3.12
CA LEU A 13 -8.77 -0.05 4.36
C LEU A 13 -9.87 -0.04 5.40
N ARG A 14 -11.06 0.38 5.00
CA ARG A 14 -12.17 0.47 5.94
C ARG A 14 -12.56 -0.90 6.43
N ASP A 15 -12.65 -1.87 5.53
CA ASP A 15 -13.04 -3.21 5.89
C ASP A 15 -12.04 -3.82 6.87
N ARG A 16 -10.77 -3.68 6.61
CA ARG A 16 -9.77 -4.25 7.49
C ARG A 16 -9.74 -3.54 8.84
N ARG A 17 -9.90 -2.21 8.81
CA ARG A 17 -9.95 -1.43 10.03
C ARG A 17 -11.08 -1.94 10.93
N LYS A 18 -12.22 -2.17 10.32
CA LYS A 18 -13.37 -2.64 11.10
C LYS A 18 -13.16 -4.05 11.62
N LYS A 19 -12.50 -4.89 10.85
CA LYS A 19 -12.23 -6.24 11.32
C LYS A 19 -11.29 -6.23 12.51
N LEU A 20 -10.42 -5.25 12.57
CA LEU A 20 -9.49 -5.13 13.69
C LEU A 20 -10.12 -4.33 14.82
N LYS A 21 -11.37 -3.94 14.65
CA LYS A 21 -12.10 -3.19 15.68
C LYS A 21 -11.46 -1.89 16.07
N LEU A 22 -10.91 -1.19 15.08
CA LEU A 22 -10.31 0.11 15.32
C LEU A 22 -11.27 1.17 14.83
N ASP A 23 -11.44 2.24 15.59
CA ASP A 23 -12.25 3.32 15.08
C ASP A 23 -11.35 4.25 14.28
N GLN A 24 -11.94 5.19 13.57
CA GLN A 24 -11.18 6.06 12.70
C GLN A 24 -10.18 6.92 13.45
N SER A 25 -10.54 7.38 14.61
CA SER A 25 -9.65 8.23 15.40
C SER A 25 -8.42 7.47 15.89
N THR A 26 -8.61 6.27 16.36
CA THR A 26 -7.51 5.47 16.84
C THR A 26 -6.59 5.10 15.68
N PHE A 27 -7.17 4.75 14.56
CA PHE A 27 -6.39 4.42 13.39
C PHE A 27 -5.59 5.63 12.93
N ALA A 28 -6.24 6.79 12.89
CA ALA A 28 -5.58 8.02 12.48
C ALA A 28 -4.36 8.31 13.37
N LYS A 29 -4.51 8.11 14.64
CA LYS A 29 -3.41 8.33 15.55
C LYS A 29 -2.27 7.39 15.30
N ARG A 30 -2.55 6.15 14.99
CA ARG A 30 -1.51 5.19 14.74
C ARG A 30 -0.65 5.55 13.55
N ILE A 31 -1.24 6.14 12.55
CA ILE A 31 -0.47 6.47 11.36
C ILE A 31 -0.06 7.95 11.33
N GLY A 32 -0.44 8.71 12.33
CA GLY A 32 -0.01 10.10 12.41
C GLY A 32 -0.73 11.05 11.47
N VAL A 33 -2.01 10.84 11.28
CA VAL A 33 -2.80 11.73 10.41
C VAL A 33 -4.07 12.14 11.14
N SER A 34 -4.85 12.99 10.51
CA SER A 34 -6.10 13.42 11.12
C SER A 34 -7.19 12.41 10.86
N ARG A 35 -8.21 12.42 11.66
CA ARG A 35 -9.35 11.56 11.44
C ARG A 35 -9.98 11.88 10.11
N GLN A 36 -10.00 13.17 9.73
CA GLN A 36 -10.56 13.58 8.47
C GLN A 36 -9.83 12.95 7.30
N TRP A 37 -8.52 12.83 7.40
CA TRP A 37 -7.73 12.17 6.36
C TRP A 37 -8.20 10.72 6.19
N VAL A 38 -8.43 10.02 7.29
CA VAL A 38 -8.89 8.65 7.24
C VAL A 38 -10.27 8.57 6.58
N ILE A 39 -11.15 9.47 6.96
CA ILE A 39 -12.49 9.48 6.39
C ILE A 39 -12.41 9.68 4.89
N GLU A 40 -11.61 10.64 4.45
CA GLU A 40 -11.48 10.91 3.03
C GLU A 40 -10.88 9.76 2.25
N VAL A 41 -9.87 9.12 2.80
CA VAL A 41 -9.23 8.03 2.11
C VAL A 41 -10.18 6.83 2.02
N GLU A 42 -10.93 6.59 3.06
CA GLU A 42 -11.89 5.47 3.03
C GLU A 42 -12.99 5.71 2.01
N HIS A 43 -13.19 6.97 1.63
CA HIS A 43 -14.17 7.29 0.60
C HIS A 43 -13.53 7.50 -0.78
N GLY A 44 -12.24 7.24 -0.91
CA GLY A 44 -11.62 7.33 -2.22
C GLY A 44 -10.91 8.62 -2.54
N HIS A 45 -10.05 9.08 -1.62
CA HIS A 45 -9.33 10.33 -1.83
C HIS A 45 -8.22 10.11 -2.85
N ALA A 46 -8.43 10.53 -4.07
CA ALA A 46 -7.50 10.28 -5.16
C ALA A 46 -6.15 10.95 -4.99
N ARG A 47 -6.08 12.01 -4.24
CA ARG A 47 -4.82 12.72 -4.07
C ARG A 47 -4.11 12.47 -2.75
N ALA A 48 -4.45 11.40 -2.10
CA ALA A 48 -3.79 11.09 -0.85
C ALA A 48 -2.31 10.81 -1.09
N GLU A 49 -1.46 11.23 -0.17
CA GLU A 49 -0.06 11.00 -0.29
C GLU A 49 0.26 9.53 -0.25
N LEU A 50 1.01 9.03 -1.20
CA LEU A 50 1.33 7.61 -1.27
C LEU A 50 2.03 7.11 -0.02
N GLY A 51 2.95 7.89 0.52
CA GLY A 51 3.65 7.49 1.72
C GLY A 51 2.71 7.23 2.89
N LEU A 52 1.68 8.05 3.02
CA LEU A 52 0.73 7.86 4.09
C LEU A 52 -0.16 6.66 3.81
N ILE A 53 -0.47 6.42 2.55
CA ILE A 53 -1.26 5.26 2.18
C ILE A 53 -0.49 3.99 2.53
N LEU A 54 0.79 3.96 2.21
CA LEU A 54 1.60 2.78 2.52
C LEU A 54 1.70 2.57 4.03
N ARG A 55 1.77 3.65 4.78
CA ARG A 55 1.82 3.56 6.23
C ARG A 55 0.50 3.03 6.78
N ALA A 56 -0.61 3.46 6.18
CA ALA A 56 -1.91 2.99 6.60
C ALA A 56 -2.07 1.50 6.33
N LEU A 57 -1.60 1.04 5.19
CA LEU A 57 -1.68 -0.37 4.85
C LEU A 57 -0.86 -1.19 5.84
N ASP A 58 0.32 -0.71 6.16
CA ASP A 58 1.19 -1.40 7.07
C ASP A 58 0.57 -1.47 8.48
N ALA A 59 -0.05 -0.39 8.90
CA ALA A 59 -0.69 -0.34 10.22
C ALA A 59 -1.83 -1.34 10.33
N LEU A 60 -2.47 -1.66 9.23
CA LEU A 60 -3.56 -2.62 9.23
C LEU A 60 -3.10 -4.02 8.82
N ASP A 61 -1.80 -4.18 8.68
CA ASP A 61 -1.22 -5.45 8.31
C ASP A 61 -1.73 -5.94 6.96
N ILE A 62 -1.90 -5.02 6.03
CA ILE A 62 -2.30 -5.35 4.69
C ILE A 62 -1.06 -5.34 3.83
N ARG A 63 -0.81 -6.42 3.13
CA ARG A 63 0.36 -6.50 2.28
C ARG A 63 0.04 -6.00 0.90
N LEU A 64 0.89 -5.16 0.36
CA LEU A 64 0.71 -4.65 -0.96
C LEU A 64 1.77 -5.28 -1.84
N ASP A 65 1.33 -5.91 -2.89
CA ASP A 65 2.24 -6.60 -3.76
C ASP A 65 2.05 -6.10 -5.18
N ALA A 66 3.13 -5.93 -5.90
CA ALA A 66 3.06 -5.49 -7.28
C ALA A 66 3.49 -6.63 -8.17
N SER A 67 2.73 -6.91 -9.19
CA SER A 67 3.09 -7.97 -10.10
C SER A 67 2.79 -7.52 -11.52
N THR A 68 3.42 -8.17 -12.47
CA THR A 68 3.16 -7.86 -13.86
C THR A 68 2.79 -9.15 -14.51
N GLU A 69 1.97 -9.05 -15.53
CA GLU A 69 1.54 -10.21 -16.19
C GLU A 69 2.58 -10.94 -16.90
N GLN A 70 3.55 -10.31 -17.37
CA GLN A 70 4.54 -10.97 -18.08
C GLN A 70 5.42 -11.69 -17.16
N ALA A 71 5.58 -11.25 -16.03
CA ALA A 71 6.42 -11.83 -15.09
C ALA A 71 6.20 -13.30 -14.92
N PRO A 72 5.05 -13.65 -14.74
CA PRO A 72 4.80 -14.97 -14.37
C PRO A 72 5.38 -15.88 -15.30
N ALA A 73 5.27 -15.59 -16.34
CA ALA A 73 5.72 -16.44 -17.22
C ALA A 73 6.95 -16.93 -16.92
N ARG A 74 7.65 -16.59 -16.74
CA ARG A 74 8.73 -17.08 -16.69
C ARG A 74 9.40 -17.08 -15.79
N GLY A 75 9.50 -17.02 -15.63
CA GLY A 75 10.23 -17.08 -14.89
C GLY A 75 10.49 -16.90 -14.03
N ALA A 76 10.13 -16.58 -14.31
CA ALA A 76 10.00 -16.51 -13.53
C ALA A 76 10.76 -16.35 -12.53
N THR A 77 10.69 -16.33 -11.97
CA THR A 77 11.40 -16.39 -10.96
C THR A 77 12.44 -15.56 -10.88
N ARG A 78 13.23 -15.56 -11.66
CA ARG A 78 14.21 -14.81 -11.52
C ARG A 78 13.87 -13.47 -11.48
N PRO A 79 12.86 -13.02 -11.92
CA PRO A 79 12.54 -11.67 -11.98
C PRO A 79 12.75 -10.95 -10.68
N ALA A 80 12.29 -11.50 -9.68
CA ALA A 80 12.38 -10.83 -8.42
C ALA A 80 13.81 -10.58 -8.05
N VAL A 81 14.62 -11.51 -8.31
CA VAL A 81 16.00 -11.39 -7.98
C VAL A 81 16.64 -10.30 -8.81
N ASP A 82 16.27 -10.26 -10.06
CA ASP A 82 16.83 -9.26 -10.93
C ASP A 82 16.48 -7.87 -10.50
N ILE A 83 15.28 -7.67 -10.10
CA ILE A 83 14.87 -6.37 -9.68
C ILE A 83 15.67 -5.92 -8.49
N ASN A 84 15.92 -6.79 -7.57
CA ASN A 84 16.69 -6.43 -6.41
C ASN A 84 18.11 -6.10 -6.82
N ALA A 85 18.64 -6.81 -7.77
CA ALA A 85 19.98 -6.54 -8.22
C ALA A 85 20.04 -5.17 -8.85
N ILE A 86 19.04 -4.82 -9.62
CA ILE A 86 19.01 -3.54 -10.25
C ILE A 86 18.93 -2.44 -9.23
N VAL A 87 18.13 -2.59 -8.25
CA VAL A 87 18.00 -1.58 -7.23
C VAL A 87 19.32 -1.43 -6.48
N ALA A 88 19.95 -2.52 -6.17
CA ALA A 88 21.20 -2.46 -5.47
C ALA A 88 22.25 -1.77 -6.30
N LYS A 89 22.28 -2.02 -7.59
CA LYS A 89 23.20 -1.38 -8.43
C LYS A 89 22.93 0.07 -8.50
N ALA A 90 21.73 0.46 -8.60
CA ALA A 90 21.37 1.86 -8.66
C ALA A 90 21.86 2.55 -7.41
N ARG A 91 21.71 1.93 -6.29
CA ARG A 91 22.17 2.54 -5.10
C ARG A 91 23.65 2.66 -5.07
N LYS A 92 24.35 1.69 -5.51
CA LYS A 92 25.74 1.77 -5.54
C LYS A 92 26.18 2.84 -6.43
N LYS A 93 25.58 3.00 -7.55
CA LYS A 93 25.95 4.02 -8.42
C LYS A 93 25.79 5.31 -7.79
N LYS A 94 24.84 5.51 -7.03
CA LYS A 94 24.63 6.74 -6.43
C LYS A 94 25.60 6.97 -5.40
N ALA A 95 26.01 6.02 -4.79
CA ALA A 95 26.98 6.19 -3.76
C ALA A 95 28.31 6.48 -4.42
#